data_32f9a40244520313fd3a2ab5b339fa48
#
_entry.id   32f9a40244520313fd3a2ab5b339fa48
#
_cell.length_a   1.000
_cell.length_b   1.000
_cell.length_c   1.000
_cell.angle_alpha   90.00
_cell.angle_beta   90.00
_cell.angle_gamma   90.00
#
_symmetry.space_group_name_H-M   'P 1'
#
loop_
_entity.id
_entity.type
_entity.pdbx_description
1 polymer ?
#
loop_
_entity_poly.entity_id
_entity_poly.type
_entity_poly.pdbx_seq_one_letter_code
_entity_poly.pdbx_strand_id
1 'polypeptide(L)'
;MRRKFLINILFLLTVSILVKAFWVLGIDRTVQNVVGEAAYGSYFSLFSFSVLFTLLLDMGLSGFNNRAVAADPTRVKLYFGNVLLLRLMLTAAYFIVTLSVAFALGYRKWQVSMLLILMLNQVMASMILWLRSNISGMQYLLLDSLLSVADRLIMILVCGVLLWGGIAGDGFRIEWFIWSQTVAYLTVMCISLAIVVRRGGVARVRPDADVLKNIIVNGLPYAAVVFAMTVYWRIDSVLIERLLPEGATAAGNYAQGFRLFDALSMIPVMFGGMLLPIMTRGLSSGSDITPLAKMAARMLLAPLGVGAVTLATFPGEVLDLLYISPGAGAVDSFRLLMFTIVPVGVIYIYSTMLTAAWKLRILGIITLSGMLLNVVLNLVLIPWLGIAGAACTALITQTLVAVACMIAVRKTMTGIAGKGRIFKYIMMLSLIFLAGWILRRTGISWMAAAALQLGAGIALALLFRFTEPLKSLRLITDQDSSHRSQAKD
;
A
#
# COMPACT_ATOMS: atom_id res chain seq x y z
N MET A 1 -27.93 12.63 11.63
CA MET A 1 -26.48 12.81 11.73
C MET A 1 -25.71 11.64 11.12
N ARG A 2 -25.95 10.38 11.47
CA ARG A 2 -25.20 9.19 10.97
C ARG A 2 -25.20 9.04 9.44
N ARG A 3 -26.34 9.23 8.75
CA ARG A 3 -26.43 9.11 7.28
C ARG A 3 -25.56 10.14 6.54
N LYS A 4 -25.58 11.43 6.98
CA LYS A 4 -24.74 12.48 6.40
C LYS A 4 -23.25 12.19 6.62
N PHE A 5 -22.88 11.68 7.80
CA PHE A 5 -21.52 11.28 8.13
C PHE A 5 -21.02 10.11 7.24
N LEU A 6 -21.84 9.06 7.05
CA LEU A 6 -21.52 7.95 6.16
C LEU A 6 -21.38 8.39 4.70
N ILE A 7 -22.27 9.25 4.21
CA ILE A 7 -22.18 9.78 2.83
C ILE A 7 -20.90 10.59 2.65
N ASN A 8 -20.53 11.43 3.62
CA ASN A 8 -19.29 12.21 3.55
C ASN A 8 -18.04 11.32 3.56
N ILE A 9 -18.01 10.28 4.38
CA ILE A 9 -16.89 9.32 4.39
C ILE A 9 -16.82 8.58 3.05
N LEU A 10 -17.93 8.10 2.53
CA LEU A 10 -17.96 7.38 1.24
C LEU A 10 -17.51 8.28 0.10
N PHE A 11 -17.96 9.54 0.09
CA PHE A 11 -17.54 10.55 -0.88
C PHE A 11 -16.02 10.79 -0.81
N LEU A 12 -15.47 11.01 0.39
CA LEU A 12 -14.04 11.23 0.58
C LEU A 12 -13.19 10.01 0.17
N LEU A 13 -13.66 8.79 0.45
CA LEU A 13 -13.02 7.56 0.00
C LEU A 13 -13.02 7.46 -1.52
N THR A 14 -14.15 7.74 -2.17
CA THR A 14 -14.27 7.73 -3.63
C THR A 14 -13.35 8.75 -4.26
N VAL A 15 -13.32 9.99 -3.75
CA VAL A 15 -12.40 11.03 -4.21
C VAL A 15 -10.94 10.60 -4.02
N SER A 16 -10.60 10.01 -2.87
CA SER A 16 -9.24 9.51 -2.61
C SER A 16 -8.80 8.44 -3.61
N ILE A 17 -9.70 7.52 -3.96
CA ILE A 17 -9.42 6.47 -4.96
C ILE A 17 -9.25 7.09 -6.35
N LEU A 18 -10.13 8.00 -6.76
CA LEU A 18 -10.07 8.67 -8.05
C LEU A 18 -8.79 9.50 -8.22
N VAL A 19 -8.42 10.28 -7.20
CA VAL A 19 -7.19 11.09 -7.23
C VAL A 19 -5.96 10.20 -7.31
N LYS A 20 -5.92 9.10 -6.55
CA LYS A 20 -4.79 8.16 -6.60
C LYS A 20 -4.72 7.41 -7.93
N ALA A 21 -5.86 7.01 -8.48
CA ALA A 21 -5.93 6.39 -9.81
C ALA A 21 -5.43 7.35 -10.90
N PHE A 22 -5.89 8.62 -10.88
CA PHE A 22 -5.41 9.63 -11.80
C PHE A 22 -3.92 9.95 -11.61
N TRP A 23 -3.44 9.95 -10.36
CA TRP A 23 -2.01 10.10 -10.09
C TRP A 23 -1.19 9.02 -10.79
N VAL A 24 -1.56 7.73 -10.66
CA VAL A 24 -0.80 6.62 -11.24
C VAL A 24 -0.96 6.58 -12.76
N LEU A 25 -2.19 6.64 -13.27
CA LEU A 25 -2.49 6.45 -14.70
C LEU A 25 -2.31 7.73 -15.53
N GLY A 26 -2.52 8.90 -14.93
CA GLY A 26 -2.39 10.18 -15.61
C GLY A 26 -0.99 10.78 -15.50
N ILE A 27 -0.49 10.98 -14.29
CA ILE A 27 0.77 11.71 -14.07
C ILE A 27 1.98 10.76 -14.10
N ASP A 28 2.02 9.77 -13.22
CA ASP A 28 3.19 8.91 -13.04
C ASP A 28 3.54 8.14 -14.32
N ARG A 29 2.54 7.56 -14.99
CA ARG A 29 2.67 6.95 -16.32
C ARG A 29 3.17 7.94 -17.37
N THR A 30 2.61 9.16 -17.43
CA THR A 30 3.03 10.18 -18.42
C THR A 30 4.47 10.60 -18.18
N VAL A 31 4.87 10.79 -16.91
CA VAL A 31 6.27 11.06 -16.57
C VAL A 31 7.18 9.94 -17.08
N GLN A 32 6.83 8.68 -16.85
CA GLN A 32 7.63 7.54 -17.31
C GLN A 32 7.77 7.52 -18.83
N ASN A 33 6.69 7.80 -19.57
CA ASN A 33 6.72 7.86 -21.02
C ASN A 33 7.57 9.03 -21.56
N VAL A 34 7.62 10.16 -20.85
CA VAL A 34 8.36 11.35 -21.29
C VAL A 34 9.84 11.25 -20.97
N VAL A 35 10.19 10.80 -19.76
CA VAL A 35 11.62 10.75 -19.35
C VAL A 35 12.35 9.50 -19.80
N GLY A 36 11.60 8.46 -20.20
CA GLY A 36 12.12 7.17 -20.62
C GLY A 36 12.46 6.23 -19.47
N GLU A 37 12.70 4.98 -19.84
CA GLU A 37 12.81 3.86 -18.90
C GLU A 37 14.01 3.99 -17.95
N ALA A 38 15.18 4.38 -18.47
CA ALA A 38 16.42 4.46 -17.70
C ALA A 38 16.37 5.56 -16.62
N ALA A 39 15.87 6.75 -16.97
CA ALA A 39 15.76 7.86 -16.02
C ALA A 39 14.70 7.56 -14.96
N TYR A 40 13.54 7.05 -15.38
CA TYR A 40 12.48 6.66 -14.46
C TYR A 40 12.89 5.48 -13.57
N GLY A 41 13.58 4.48 -14.12
CA GLY A 41 14.06 3.32 -13.39
C GLY A 41 15.07 3.69 -12.30
N SER A 42 16.01 4.60 -12.61
CA SER A 42 16.92 5.16 -11.60
C SER A 42 16.18 5.84 -10.46
N TYR A 43 15.17 6.67 -10.79
CA TYR A 43 14.29 7.28 -9.79
C TYR A 43 13.55 6.22 -8.97
N PHE A 44 12.94 5.22 -9.63
CA PHE A 44 12.13 4.19 -8.98
C PHE A 44 12.94 3.33 -8.02
N SER A 45 14.16 2.95 -8.41
CA SER A 45 15.09 2.21 -7.57
C SER A 45 15.54 3.03 -6.36
N LEU A 46 15.99 4.27 -6.56
CA LEU A 46 16.43 5.16 -5.47
C LEU A 46 15.27 5.54 -4.54
N PHE A 47 14.07 5.75 -5.09
CA PHE A 47 12.86 5.95 -4.28
C PHE A 47 12.57 4.72 -3.40
N SER A 48 12.58 3.53 -4.00
CA SER A 48 12.38 2.28 -3.25
C SER A 48 13.44 2.07 -2.18
N PHE A 49 14.71 2.36 -2.51
CA PHE A 49 15.80 2.31 -1.54
C PHE A 49 15.59 3.27 -0.37
N SER A 50 15.16 4.52 -0.63
CA SER A 50 14.84 5.48 0.43
C SER A 50 13.70 5.00 1.32
N VAL A 51 12.70 4.31 0.76
CA VAL A 51 11.53 3.77 1.49
C VAL A 51 11.91 2.61 2.41
N LEU A 52 12.93 1.79 2.08
CA LEU A 52 13.35 0.65 2.91
C LEU A 52 13.65 1.05 4.35
N PHE A 53 14.23 2.22 4.56
CA PHE A 53 14.66 2.71 5.87
C PHE A 53 13.64 3.62 6.58
N THR A 54 12.46 3.87 5.97
CA THR A 54 11.44 4.77 6.55
C THR A 54 10.90 4.30 7.90
N LEU A 55 11.09 3.01 8.23
CA LEU A 55 10.84 2.52 9.58
C LEU A 55 11.50 3.39 10.65
N LEU A 56 12.75 3.83 10.40
CA LEU A 56 13.49 4.69 11.33
C LEU A 56 12.82 6.04 11.56
N LEU A 57 11.98 6.52 10.62
CA LEU A 57 11.30 7.81 10.74
C LEU A 57 10.07 7.79 11.65
N ASP A 58 9.41 6.65 11.81
CA ASP A 58 8.14 6.60 12.56
C ASP A 58 8.16 5.63 13.76
N MET A 59 8.73 4.46 13.65
CA MET A 59 8.79 3.43 14.70
C MET A 59 7.47 3.25 15.48
N GLY A 60 6.31 3.48 14.83
CA GLY A 60 4.99 3.39 15.46
C GLY A 60 4.53 4.65 16.21
N LEU A 61 5.31 5.73 16.19
CA LEU A 61 5.03 7.00 16.86
C LEU A 61 3.68 7.60 16.46
N SER A 62 3.36 7.57 15.16
CA SER A 62 2.09 8.12 14.64
C SER A 62 0.88 7.38 15.22
N GLY A 63 0.94 6.06 15.33
CA GLY A 63 -0.13 5.25 15.91
C GLY A 63 -0.30 5.47 17.41
N PHE A 64 0.80 5.54 18.15
CA PHE A 64 0.78 5.88 19.57
C PHE A 64 0.19 7.26 19.81
N ASN A 65 0.70 8.27 19.09
CA ASN A 65 0.28 9.66 19.21
C ASN A 65 -1.24 9.82 18.92
N ASN A 66 -1.75 9.18 17.87
CA ASN A 66 -3.17 9.22 17.55
C ASN A 66 -4.04 8.69 18.73
N ARG A 67 -3.66 7.56 19.32
CA ARG A 67 -4.39 7.00 20.47
C ARG A 67 -4.31 7.90 21.70
N ALA A 68 -3.14 8.45 22.00
CA ALA A 68 -2.92 9.31 23.16
C ALA A 68 -3.73 10.61 23.06
N VAL A 69 -3.72 11.25 21.89
CA VAL A 69 -4.46 12.49 21.62
C VAL A 69 -5.97 12.23 21.52
N ALA A 70 -6.39 11.09 20.97
CA ALA A 70 -7.81 10.73 20.91
C ALA A 70 -8.41 10.47 22.31
N ALA A 71 -7.61 9.95 23.24
CA ALA A 71 -8.01 9.76 24.64
C ALA A 71 -8.12 11.10 25.41
N ASP A 72 -7.21 12.04 25.10
CA ASP A 72 -7.17 13.36 25.74
C ASP A 72 -6.51 14.37 24.78
N PRO A 73 -7.29 15.25 24.13
CA PRO A 73 -6.78 16.25 23.20
C PRO A 73 -5.77 17.24 23.79
N THR A 74 -5.78 17.45 25.12
CA THR A 74 -4.83 18.36 25.80
C THR A 74 -3.40 17.81 25.77
N ARG A 75 -3.23 16.51 25.56
CA ARG A 75 -1.94 15.83 25.45
C ARG A 75 -1.12 16.24 24.23
N VAL A 76 -1.76 16.85 23.20
CA VAL A 76 -1.02 17.46 22.09
C VAL A 76 0.03 18.42 22.62
N LYS A 77 -0.33 19.32 23.55
CA LYS A 77 0.61 20.27 24.15
C LYS A 77 1.78 19.59 24.85
N LEU A 78 1.49 18.49 25.57
CA LEU A 78 2.49 17.79 26.38
C LEU A 78 3.46 16.97 25.51
N TYR A 79 2.94 16.25 24.52
CA TYR A 79 3.73 15.31 23.73
C TYR A 79 4.36 15.90 22.48
N PHE A 80 3.83 17.01 21.94
CA PHE A 80 4.28 17.56 20.65
C PHE A 80 5.79 17.81 20.61
N GLY A 81 6.33 18.50 21.61
CA GLY A 81 7.76 18.83 21.67
C GLY A 81 8.65 17.59 21.82
N ASN A 82 8.24 16.64 22.67
CA ASN A 82 9.00 15.41 22.92
C ASN A 82 9.00 14.50 21.67
N VAL A 83 7.85 14.34 21.03
CA VAL A 83 7.74 13.54 19.80
C VAL A 83 8.49 14.22 18.66
N LEU A 84 8.45 15.56 18.54
CA LEU A 84 9.22 16.30 17.53
C LEU A 84 10.73 16.09 17.72
N LEU A 85 11.23 16.20 18.94
CA LEU A 85 12.65 15.98 19.25
C LEU A 85 13.08 14.57 18.88
N LEU A 86 12.29 13.55 19.28
CA LEU A 86 12.55 12.16 18.92
C LEU A 86 12.58 11.96 17.40
N ARG A 87 11.64 12.56 16.68
CA ARG A 87 11.59 12.47 15.21
C ARG A 87 12.79 13.12 14.55
N LEU A 88 13.31 14.22 15.08
CA LEU A 88 14.54 14.83 14.58
C LEU A 88 15.74 13.91 14.78
N MET A 89 15.84 13.25 15.95
CA MET A 89 16.90 12.25 16.22
C MET A 89 16.77 11.04 15.28
N LEU A 90 15.56 10.52 15.10
CA LEU A 90 15.28 9.42 14.18
C LEU A 90 15.53 9.81 12.71
N THR A 91 15.26 11.06 12.33
CA THR A 91 15.61 11.60 11.02
C THR A 91 17.12 11.60 10.80
N ALA A 92 17.91 12.04 11.79
CA ALA A 92 19.36 11.96 11.69
C ALA A 92 19.86 10.51 11.55
N ALA A 93 19.31 9.59 12.35
CA ALA A 93 19.63 8.16 12.23
C ALA A 93 19.26 7.61 10.84
N TYR A 94 18.09 7.99 10.30
CA TYR A 94 17.65 7.60 8.95
C TYR A 94 18.64 8.07 7.89
N PHE A 95 19.09 9.34 7.94
CA PHE A 95 20.10 9.84 6.99
C PHE A 95 21.41 9.08 7.11
N ILE A 96 21.92 8.90 8.34
CA ILE A 96 23.20 8.22 8.58
C ILE A 96 23.12 6.79 8.05
N VAL A 97 22.11 6.00 8.43
CA VAL A 97 21.99 4.59 8.03
C VAL A 97 21.80 4.48 6.52
N THR A 98 20.87 5.25 5.93
CA THR A 98 20.59 5.17 4.49
C THR A 98 21.80 5.55 3.65
N LEU A 99 22.51 6.62 3.99
CA LEU A 99 23.71 7.04 3.28
C LEU A 99 24.88 6.07 3.49
N SER A 100 25.07 5.53 4.68
CA SER A 100 26.12 4.54 4.95
C SER A 100 25.92 3.30 4.07
N VAL A 101 24.67 2.79 3.98
CA VAL A 101 24.35 1.67 3.10
C VAL A 101 24.50 2.04 1.62
N ALA A 102 24.10 3.25 1.22
CA ALA A 102 24.26 3.72 -0.14
C ALA A 102 25.75 3.79 -0.54
N PHE A 103 26.61 4.30 0.32
CA PHE A 103 28.06 4.33 0.08
C PHE A 103 28.66 2.91 0.04
N ALA A 104 28.24 2.03 0.94
CA ALA A 104 28.67 0.63 0.96
C ALA A 104 28.27 -0.12 -0.33
N LEU A 105 27.13 0.21 -0.91
CA LEU A 105 26.65 -0.33 -2.19
C LEU A 105 27.27 0.37 -3.41
N GLY A 106 28.17 1.36 -3.22
CA GLY A 106 28.88 2.02 -4.31
C GLY A 106 27.98 2.95 -5.17
N TYR A 107 26.98 3.63 -4.57
CA TYR A 107 26.18 4.62 -5.30
C TYR A 107 27.05 5.77 -5.82
N ARG A 108 26.85 6.15 -7.08
CA ARG A 108 27.59 7.25 -7.73
C ARG A 108 27.11 8.61 -7.20
N LYS A 109 27.96 9.64 -7.32
CA LYS A 109 27.68 10.99 -6.82
C LYS A 109 26.30 11.53 -7.24
N TRP A 110 25.90 11.35 -8.50
CA TRP A 110 24.60 11.81 -9.00
C TRP A 110 23.41 11.03 -8.37
N GLN A 111 23.61 9.72 -8.13
CA GLN A 111 22.59 8.90 -7.44
C GLN A 111 22.41 9.36 -5.98
N VAL A 112 23.50 9.67 -5.30
CA VAL A 112 23.47 10.18 -3.92
C VAL A 112 22.76 11.54 -3.88
N SER A 113 23.00 12.44 -4.85
CA SER A 113 22.32 13.73 -4.91
C SER A 113 20.81 13.57 -5.09
N MET A 114 20.37 12.68 -5.97
CA MET A 114 18.94 12.37 -6.15
C MET A 114 18.36 11.69 -4.89
N LEU A 115 19.10 10.75 -4.30
CA LEU A 115 18.71 10.06 -3.08
C LEU A 115 18.48 11.02 -1.92
N LEU A 116 19.32 12.04 -1.74
CA LEU A 116 19.16 13.03 -0.67
C LEU A 116 17.82 13.77 -0.78
N ILE A 117 17.38 14.15 -1.98
CA ILE A 117 16.09 14.81 -2.18
C ILE A 117 14.94 13.82 -1.89
N LEU A 118 15.07 12.57 -2.34
CA LEU A 118 14.08 11.52 -2.06
C LEU A 118 14.00 11.22 -0.56
N MET A 119 15.11 11.17 0.14
CA MET A 119 15.16 11.02 1.60
C MET A 119 14.45 12.17 2.31
N LEU A 120 14.69 13.42 1.87
CA LEU A 120 13.98 14.59 2.39
C LEU A 120 12.47 14.46 2.17
N ASN A 121 12.05 13.98 1.00
CA ASN A 121 10.64 13.71 0.69
C ASN A 121 10.05 12.65 1.64
N GLN A 122 10.79 11.57 1.99
CA GLN A 122 10.33 10.59 2.96
C GLN A 122 10.20 11.18 4.37
N VAL A 123 11.13 12.04 4.78
CA VAL A 123 11.05 12.75 6.06
C VAL A 123 9.79 13.62 6.12
N MET A 124 9.54 14.43 5.08
CA MET A 124 8.34 15.28 5.01
C MET A 124 7.06 14.43 5.01
N ALA A 125 7.00 13.34 4.24
CA ALA A 125 5.87 12.43 4.24
C ALA A 125 5.61 11.80 5.62
N SER A 126 6.66 11.38 6.33
CA SER A 126 6.56 10.89 7.71
C SER A 126 6.09 11.95 8.69
N MET A 127 6.58 13.19 8.57
CA MET A 127 6.11 14.33 9.37
C MET A 127 4.64 14.64 9.11
N ILE A 128 4.19 14.61 7.86
CA ILE A 128 2.76 14.78 7.50
C ILE A 128 1.91 13.73 8.20
N LEU A 129 2.30 12.45 8.16
CA LEU A 129 1.56 11.37 8.84
C LEU A 129 1.43 11.63 10.34
N TRP A 130 2.49 12.07 11.00
CA TRP A 130 2.45 12.41 12.41
C TRP A 130 1.57 13.64 12.69
N LEU A 131 1.71 14.72 11.92
CA LEU A 131 0.87 15.90 12.09
C LEU A 131 -0.61 15.58 11.89
N ARG A 132 -0.93 14.77 10.88
CA ARG A 132 -2.28 14.28 10.63
C ARG A 132 -2.79 13.39 11.76
N SER A 133 -1.91 12.58 12.40
CA SER A 133 -2.30 11.78 13.56
C SER A 133 -2.76 12.65 14.76
N ASN A 134 -2.19 13.85 14.92
CA ASN A 134 -2.68 14.83 15.89
C ASN A 134 -4.04 15.41 15.48
N ILE A 135 -4.19 15.80 14.21
CA ILE A 135 -5.45 16.37 13.68
C ILE A 135 -6.60 15.36 13.82
N SER A 136 -6.35 14.11 13.44
CA SER A 136 -7.31 13.00 13.59
C SER A 136 -7.60 12.70 15.06
N GLY A 137 -6.59 12.69 15.93
CA GLY A 137 -6.74 12.52 17.36
C GLY A 137 -7.59 13.62 18.01
N MET A 138 -7.44 14.87 17.56
CA MET A 138 -8.31 16.00 17.96
C MET A 138 -9.73 15.94 17.35
N GLN A 139 -10.10 14.85 16.66
CA GLN A 139 -11.42 14.62 16.02
C GLN A 139 -11.73 15.54 14.83
N TYR A 140 -10.75 16.20 14.23
CA TYR A 140 -10.91 16.96 12.99
C TYR A 140 -10.84 16.04 11.75
N LEU A 141 -11.72 15.04 11.70
CA LEU A 141 -11.67 13.95 10.70
C LEU A 141 -11.81 14.45 9.25
N LEU A 142 -12.60 15.51 9.02
CA LEU A 142 -12.75 16.10 7.68
C LEU A 142 -11.43 16.73 7.20
N LEU A 143 -10.76 17.49 8.07
CA LEU A 143 -9.45 18.10 7.75
C LEU A 143 -8.38 17.03 7.51
N ASP A 144 -8.34 15.98 8.32
CA ASP A 144 -7.44 14.85 8.10
C ASP A 144 -7.68 14.17 6.75
N SER A 145 -8.95 13.95 6.39
CA SER A 145 -9.32 13.36 5.11
C SER A 145 -8.91 14.25 3.91
N LEU A 146 -9.12 15.55 4.00
CA LEU A 146 -8.68 16.50 2.96
C LEU A 146 -7.14 16.53 2.82
N LEU A 147 -6.42 16.60 3.93
CA LEU A 147 -4.96 16.56 3.95
C LEU A 147 -4.40 15.23 3.42
N SER A 148 -5.15 14.13 3.54
CA SER A 148 -4.74 12.81 3.03
C SER A 148 -4.67 12.70 1.51
N VAL A 149 -5.26 13.65 0.82
CA VAL A 149 -5.33 13.69 -0.65
C VAL A 149 -4.62 14.93 -1.21
N ALA A 150 -4.39 15.93 -0.36
CA ALA A 150 -3.87 17.24 -0.75
C ALA A 150 -2.49 17.15 -1.41
N ASP A 151 -1.60 16.28 -0.91
CA ASP A 151 -0.28 16.05 -1.48
C ASP A 151 -0.38 15.58 -2.93
N ARG A 152 -1.27 14.62 -3.22
CA ARG A 152 -1.48 14.10 -4.57
C ARG A 152 -2.13 15.13 -5.49
N LEU A 153 -3.09 15.90 -4.98
CA LEU A 153 -3.71 16.97 -5.77
C LEU A 153 -2.69 18.05 -6.16
N ILE A 154 -1.84 18.49 -5.23
CA ILE A 154 -0.78 19.47 -5.52
C ILE A 154 0.21 18.88 -6.54
N MET A 155 0.63 17.63 -6.37
CA MET A 155 1.50 16.96 -7.33
C MET A 155 0.87 16.87 -8.72
N ILE A 156 -0.41 16.53 -8.82
CA ILE A 156 -1.17 16.50 -10.09
C ILE A 156 -1.19 17.87 -10.74
N LEU A 157 -1.45 18.92 -9.97
CA LEU A 157 -1.47 20.28 -10.48
C LEU A 157 -0.10 20.73 -10.97
N VAL A 158 0.94 20.59 -10.15
CA VAL A 158 2.31 21.01 -10.49
C VAL A 158 2.85 20.21 -11.67
N CYS A 159 2.77 18.88 -11.62
CA CYS A 159 3.22 18.02 -12.73
C CYS A 159 2.38 18.24 -13.98
N GLY A 160 1.06 18.42 -13.85
CA GLY A 160 0.17 18.70 -14.99
C GLY A 160 0.54 19.99 -15.71
N VAL A 161 0.81 21.06 -14.97
CA VAL A 161 1.29 22.33 -15.52
C VAL A 161 2.65 22.18 -16.20
N LEU A 162 3.57 21.41 -15.61
CA LEU A 162 4.89 21.18 -16.20
C LEU A 162 4.83 20.30 -17.46
N LEU A 163 3.98 19.25 -17.47
CA LEU A 163 3.88 18.30 -18.59
C LEU A 163 3.04 18.84 -19.75
N TRP A 164 1.91 19.49 -19.46
CA TRP A 164 0.92 19.88 -20.46
C TRP A 164 0.81 21.40 -20.65
N GLY A 165 1.32 22.20 -19.72
CA GLY A 165 1.29 23.67 -19.79
C GLY A 165 2.37 24.30 -20.68
N GLY A 166 3.19 23.50 -21.36
CA GLY A 166 4.25 23.97 -22.25
C GLY A 166 5.44 24.65 -21.56
N ILE A 167 5.48 24.68 -20.22
CA ILE A 167 6.54 25.34 -19.45
C ILE A 167 7.86 24.58 -19.55
N ALA A 168 7.80 23.24 -19.53
CA ALA A 168 8.99 22.40 -19.64
C ALA A 168 9.42 22.16 -21.10
N GLY A 169 8.56 22.46 -22.09
CA GLY A 169 8.79 22.11 -23.49
C GLY A 169 9.15 20.64 -23.67
N ASP A 170 10.07 20.32 -24.58
CA ASP A 170 10.62 18.97 -24.77
C ASP A 170 11.65 18.57 -23.70
N GLY A 171 11.86 19.40 -22.68
CA GLY A 171 12.91 19.27 -21.68
C GLY A 171 12.49 18.76 -20.31
N PHE A 172 11.32 18.10 -20.17
CA PHE A 172 10.90 17.56 -18.88
C PHE A 172 11.88 16.47 -18.40
N ARG A 173 12.44 16.66 -17.22
CA ARG A 173 13.40 15.74 -16.60
C ARG A 173 12.83 15.12 -15.32
N ILE A 174 13.40 13.97 -14.93
CA ILE A 174 12.95 13.26 -13.71
C ILE A 174 13.13 14.11 -12.45
N GLU A 175 14.09 15.03 -12.43
CA GLU A 175 14.30 15.96 -11.31
C GLU A 175 13.10 16.88 -11.07
N TRP A 176 12.44 17.33 -12.14
CA TRP A 176 11.22 18.16 -12.04
C TRP A 176 10.09 17.40 -11.32
N PHE A 177 9.98 16.10 -11.62
CA PHE A 177 9.02 15.23 -10.94
C PHE A 177 9.34 15.09 -9.46
N ILE A 178 10.61 14.91 -9.10
CA ILE A 178 11.06 14.79 -7.72
C ILE A 178 10.83 16.10 -6.97
N TRP A 179 11.17 17.24 -7.58
CA TRP A 179 10.93 18.56 -6.98
C TRP A 179 9.45 18.89 -6.83
N SER A 180 8.60 18.45 -7.77
CA SER A 180 7.15 18.57 -7.64
C SER A 180 6.63 17.84 -6.41
N GLN A 181 7.18 16.66 -6.10
CA GLN A 181 6.88 15.93 -4.87
C GLN A 181 7.34 16.71 -3.64
N THR A 182 8.54 17.29 -3.69
CA THR A 182 9.10 18.11 -2.60
C THR A 182 8.20 19.30 -2.29
N VAL A 183 7.78 20.04 -3.31
CA VAL A 183 6.87 21.20 -3.16
C VAL A 183 5.53 20.77 -2.56
N ALA A 184 4.94 19.66 -3.05
CA ALA A 184 3.66 19.17 -2.56
C ALA A 184 3.77 18.75 -1.07
N TYR A 185 4.77 17.96 -0.72
CA TYR A 185 4.98 17.54 0.67
C TYR A 185 5.29 18.71 1.59
N LEU A 186 6.14 19.64 1.18
CA LEU A 186 6.44 20.84 1.97
C LEU A 186 5.17 21.66 2.24
N THR A 187 4.35 21.88 1.20
CA THR A 187 3.09 22.64 1.32
C THR A 187 2.13 21.97 2.30
N VAL A 188 1.90 20.67 2.15
CA VAL A 188 0.98 19.94 3.05
C VAL A 188 1.53 19.83 4.46
N MET A 189 2.85 19.68 4.62
CA MET A 189 3.51 19.68 5.92
C MET A 189 3.33 21.03 6.63
N CYS A 190 3.55 22.16 5.94
CA CYS A 190 3.36 23.49 6.49
C CYS A 190 1.90 23.76 6.89
N ILE A 191 0.94 23.37 6.04
CA ILE A 191 -0.49 23.50 6.34
C ILE A 191 -0.86 22.64 7.57
N SER A 192 -0.43 21.39 7.60
CA SER A 192 -0.70 20.47 8.72
C SER A 192 -0.10 20.98 10.02
N LEU A 193 1.13 21.48 9.98
CA LEU A 193 1.81 22.10 11.12
C LEU A 193 1.06 23.33 11.63
N ALA A 194 0.66 24.23 10.72
CA ALA A 194 -0.10 25.42 11.08
C ALA A 194 -1.43 25.07 11.78
N ILE A 195 -2.14 24.04 11.31
CA ILE A 195 -3.37 23.54 11.93
C ILE A 195 -3.09 23.02 13.35
N VAL A 196 -2.07 22.17 13.51
CA VAL A 196 -1.74 21.57 14.82
C VAL A 196 -1.32 22.65 15.81
N VAL A 197 -0.46 23.60 15.41
CA VAL A 197 -0.01 24.70 16.29
C VAL A 197 -1.17 25.58 16.71
N ARG A 198 -2.06 25.95 15.77
CA ARG A 198 -3.21 26.84 16.07
C ARG A 198 -4.29 26.18 16.93
N ARG A 199 -4.53 24.88 16.73
CA ARG A 199 -5.62 24.16 17.40
C ARG A 199 -5.18 23.40 18.64
N GLY A 200 -3.99 22.77 18.60
CA GLY A 200 -3.45 21.96 19.71
C GLY A 200 -2.66 22.79 20.71
N GLY A 201 -2.10 23.92 20.28
CA GLY A 201 -1.12 24.70 21.04
C GLY A 201 0.22 23.95 21.14
N VAL A 202 1.31 24.69 21.35
CA VAL A 202 2.65 24.12 21.55
C VAL A 202 3.13 24.49 22.94
N ALA A 203 3.47 23.50 23.76
CA ALA A 203 4.17 23.72 25.02
C ALA A 203 5.70 23.68 24.81
N ARG A 204 6.43 24.20 25.79
CA ARG A 204 7.90 24.10 25.83
C ARG A 204 8.30 22.61 25.80
N VAL A 205 9.31 22.29 24.99
CA VAL A 205 9.93 20.96 24.94
C VAL A 205 10.51 20.65 26.33
N ARG A 206 9.98 19.59 26.96
CA ARG A 206 10.57 19.04 28.20
C ARG A 206 10.88 17.58 27.90
N PRO A 207 12.14 17.24 27.56
CA PRO A 207 12.53 15.88 27.25
C PRO A 207 12.20 14.96 28.44
N ASP A 208 11.37 13.97 28.22
CA ASP A 208 11.04 12.93 29.18
C ASP A 208 11.54 11.60 28.61
N ALA A 209 12.67 11.15 29.16
CA ALA A 209 13.34 9.94 28.68
C ALA A 209 12.50 8.67 28.89
N ASP A 210 11.69 8.61 29.97
CA ASP A 210 10.85 7.45 30.27
C ASP A 210 9.69 7.34 29.29
N VAL A 211 9.07 8.46 28.93
CA VAL A 211 8.03 8.52 27.87
C VAL A 211 8.62 8.07 26.54
N LEU A 212 9.79 8.57 26.16
CA LEU A 212 10.45 8.23 24.89
C LEU A 212 10.82 6.74 24.83
N LYS A 213 11.41 6.20 25.91
CA LYS A 213 11.76 4.77 26.03
C LYS A 213 10.53 3.87 25.93
N ASN A 214 9.45 4.25 26.61
CA ASN A 214 8.21 3.47 26.62
C ASN A 214 7.57 3.40 25.23
N ILE A 215 7.59 4.51 24.48
CA ILE A 215 7.09 4.58 23.10
C ILE A 215 7.90 3.65 22.18
N ILE A 216 9.24 3.71 22.26
CA ILE A 216 10.14 2.90 21.42
C ILE A 216 9.96 1.42 21.73
N VAL A 217 10.01 1.03 22.99
CA VAL A 217 9.91 -0.40 23.40
C VAL A 217 8.59 -1.02 22.99
N ASN A 218 7.47 -0.31 23.17
CA ASN A 218 6.15 -0.80 22.79
C ASN A 218 5.88 -0.74 21.28
N GLY A 219 6.55 0.15 20.55
CA GLY A 219 6.44 0.28 19.10
C GLY A 219 7.28 -0.74 18.32
N LEU A 220 8.41 -1.18 18.88
CA LEU A 220 9.41 -1.98 18.18
C LEU A 220 8.88 -3.31 17.58
N PRO A 221 8.02 -4.12 18.25
CA PRO A 221 7.49 -5.33 17.65
C PRO A 221 6.62 -5.08 16.42
N TYR A 222 5.81 -4.02 16.45
CA TYR A 222 5.00 -3.61 15.30
C TYR A 222 5.86 -3.04 14.18
N ALA A 223 6.87 -2.25 14.55
CA ALA A 223 7.85 -1.69 13.64
C ALA A 223 8.61 -2.78 12.87
N ALA A 224 9.01 -3.88 13.51
CA ALA A 224 9.68 -5.01 12.87
C ALA A 224 8.79 -5.69 11.80
N VAL A 225 7.49 -5.83 12.06
CA VAL A 225 6.53 -6.36 11.08
C VAL A 225 6.44 -5.44 9.87
N VAL A 226 6.26 -4.13 10.10
CA VAL A 226 6.17 -3.12 9.02
C VAL A 226 7.46 -3.06 8.21
N PHE A 227 8.61 -3.15 8.86
CA PHE A 227 9.90 -3.20 8.18
C PHE A 227 10.02 -4.41 7.26
N ALA A 228 9.74 -5.60 7.77
CA ALA A 228 9.79 -6.81 6.97
C ALA A 228 8.85 -6.72 5.76
N MET A 229 7.63 -6.19 5.95
CA MET A 229 6.68 -5.96 4.87
C MET A 229 7.21 -4.94 3.85
N THR A 230 7.83 -3.85 4.30
CA THR A 230 8.41 -2.82 3.42
C THR A 230 9.55 -3.39 2.60
N VAL A 231 10.43 -4.18 3.20
CA VAL A 231 11.56 -4.79 2.49
C VAL A 231 11.06 -5.70 1.38
N TYR A 232 10.23 -6.71 1.66
CA TYR A 232 9.78 -7.61 0.59
C TYR A 232 8.83 -6.95 -0.42
N TRP A 233 8.38 -5.73 -0.17
CA TRP A 233 7.58 -4.95 -1.12
C TRP A 233 8.42 -4.05 -2.02
N ARG A 234 9.59 -3.61 -1.58
CA ARG A 234 10.39 -2.58 -2.25
C ARG A 234 11.79 -3.00 -2.67
N ILE A 235 12.31 -4.10 -2.12
CA ILE A 235 13.70 -4.52 -2.37
C ILE A 235 13.93 -4.95 -3.84
N ASP A 236 12.89 -5.44 -4.51
CA ASP A 236 12.96 -5.96 -5.87
C ASP A 236 13.57 -4.95 -6.83
N SER A 237 13.09 -3.71 -6.83
CA SER A 237 13.58 -2.64 -7.73
C SER A 237 15.02 -2.24 -7.45
N VAL A 238 15.44 -2.30 -6.19
CA VAL A 238 16.83 -2.01 -5.79
C VAL A 238 17.76 -3.13 -6.29
N LEU A 239 17.34 -4.39 -6.11
CA LEU A 239 18.15 -5.54 -6.57
C LEU A 239 18.18 -5.64 -8.08
N ILE A 240 17.10 -5.32 -8.80
CA ILE A 240 17.08 -5.24 -10.26
C ILE A 240 18.14 -4.25 -10.75
N GLU A 241 18.14 -3.02 -10.18
CA GLU A 241 19.09 -1.99 -10.58
C GLU A 241 20.55 -2.39 -10.30
N ARG A 242 20.80 -3.20 -9.27
CA ARG A 242 22.15 -3.59 -8.86
C ARG A 242 22.67 -4.87 -9.51
N LEU A 243 21.79 -5.82 -9.80
CA LEU A 243 22.19 -7.15 -10.26
C LEU A 243 22.19 -7.29 -11.79
N LEU A 244 21.46 -6.44 -12.52
CA LEU A 244 21.37 -6.52 -13.96
C LEU A 244 22.34 -5.54 -14.66
N PRO A 245 22.90 -5.88 -15.83
CA PRO A 245 23.84 -5.04 -16.57
C PRO A 245 23.28 -3.65 -16.92
N GLU A 246 22.04 -3.59 -17.39
CA GLU A 246 21.27 -2.36 -17.67
C GLU A 246 20.25 -2.11 -16.56
N GLY A 247 20.69 -2.17 -15.30
CA GLY A 247 19.81 -2.20 -14.15
C GLY A 247 18.84 -1.04 -14.06
N ALA A 248 19.23 0.17 -14.47
CA ALA A 248 18.34 1.33 -14.49
C ALA A 248 17.19 1.13 -15.50
N THR A 249 17.46 0.74 -16.73
CA THR A 249 16.45 0.44 -17.75
C THR A 249 15.54 -0.72 -17.31
N ALA A 250 16.15 -1.78 -16.77
CA ALA A 250 15.43 -2.94 -16.25
C ALA A 250 14.48 -2.55 -15.10
N ALA A 251 14.92 -1.68 -14.18
CA ALA A 251 14.07 -1.19 -13.09
C ALA A 251 12.92 -0.32 -13.61
N GLY A 252 13.13 0.44 -14.68
CA GLY A 252 12.07 1.20 -15.37
C GLY A 252 11.03 0.28 -15.99
N ASN A 253 11.46 -0.76 -16.71
CA ASN A 253 10.58 -1.76 -17.30
C ASN A 253 9.78 -2.53 -16.23
N TYR A 254 10.41 -2.88 -15.11
CA TYR A 254 9.72 -3.48 -13.97
C TYR A 254 8.70 -2.52 -13.36
N ALA A 255 9.04 -1.23 -13.27
CA ALA A 255 8.15 -0.21 -12.72
C ALA A 255 6.84 -0.07 -13.50
N GLN A 256 6.82 -0.29 -14.83
CA GLN A 256 5.60 -0.27 -15.65
C GLN A 256 4.53 -1.19 -15.07
N GLY A 257 4.87 -2.44 -14.80
CA GLY A 257 3.95 -3.41 -14.19
C GLY A 257 3.74 -3.17 -12.71
N PHE A 258 4.80 -2.83 -11.99
CA PHE A 258 4.76 -2.67 -10.53
C PHE A 258 3.86 -1.50 -10.08
N ARG A 259 3.81 -0.39 -10.83
CA ARG A 259 2.93 0.75 -10.51
C ARG A 259 1.46 0.39 -10.55
N LEU A 260 1.05 -0.42 -11.52
CA LEU A 260 -0.32 -0.94 -11.60
C LEU A 260 -0.61 -1.93 -10.46
N PHE A 261 0.34 -2.83 -10.17
CA PHE A 261 0.26 -3.73 -9.03
C PHE A 261 0.14 -2.98 -7.70
N ASP A 262 0.96 -1.96 -7.47
CA ASP A 262 0.94 -1.12 -6.26
C ASP A 262 -0.41 -0.38 -6.13
N ALA A 263 -0.92 0.18 -7.23
CA ALA A 263 -2.22 0.86 -7.25
C ALA A 263 -3.39 -0.09 -6.92
N LEU A 264 -3.42 -1.28 -7.50
CA LEU A 264 -4.46 -2.27 -7.22
C LEU A 264 -4.35 -2.83 -5.80
N SER A 265 -3.14 -2.95 -5.28
CA SER A 265 -2.87 -3.39 -3.90
C SER A 265 -3.35 -2.40 -2.83
N MET A 266 -3.65 -1.15 -3.19
CA MET A 266 -4.29 -0.21 -2.28
C MET A 266 -5.69 -0.66 -1.85
N ILE A 267 -6.41 -1.43 -2.69
CA ILE A 267 -7.75 -1.94 -2.36
C ILE A 267 -7.71 -2.87 -1.13
N PRO A 268 -6.89 -3.95 -1.10
CA PRO A 268 -6.73 -4.77 0.10
C PRO A 268 -6.24 -4.00 1.32
N VAL A 269 -5.31 -3.04 1.14
CA VAL A 269 -4.79 -2.19 2.23
C VAL A 269 -5.91 -1.40 2.91
N MET A 270 -6.72 -0.68 2.11
CA MET A 270 -7.85 0.10 2.62
C MET A 270 -8.90 -0.80 3.29
N PHE A 271 -9.17 -1.95 2.70
CA PHE A 271 -10.11 -2.93 3.22
C PHE A 271 -9.66 -3.48 4.59
N GLY A 272 -8.37 -3.83 4.73
CA GLY A 272 -7.75 -4.25 5.99
C GLY A 272 -7.85 -3.17 7.07
N GLY A 273 -7.59 -1.91 6.70
CA GLY A 273 -7.71 -0.77 7.60
C GLY A 273 -9.13 -0.57 8.16
N MET A 274 -10.16 -0.81 7.34
CA MET A 274 -11.57 -0.76 7.79
C MET A 274 -11.95 -1.96 8.66
N LEU A 275 -11.42 -3.15 8.36
CA LEU A 275 -11.71 -4.38 9.09
C LEU A 275 -11.10 -4.41 10.49
N LEU A 276 -9.90 -3.87 10.65
CA LEU A 276 -9.15 -3.95 11.90
C LEU A 276 -9.95 -3.46 13.13
N PRO A 277 -10.53 -2.25 13.16
CA PRO A 277 -11.29 -1.79 14.32
C PRO A 277 -12.56 -2.61 14.57
N ILE A 278 -13.22 -3.10 13.52
CA ILE A 278 -14.44 -3.91 13.64
C ILE A 278 -14.10 -5.27 14.24
N MET A 279 -13.03 -5.92 13.75
CA MET A 279 -12.57 -7.22 14.27
C MET A 279 -12.06 -7.12 15.70
N THR A 280 -11.32 -6.04 16.02
CA THR A 280 -10.82 -5.80 17.39
C THR A 280 -11.98 -5.63 18.38
N ARG A 281 -13.04 -4.86 18.02
CA ARG A 281 -14.23 -4.73 18.86
C ARG A 281 -14.95 -6.07 19.03
N GLY A 282 -15.16 -6.81 17.94
CA GLY A 282 -15.80 -8.12 17.99
C GLY A 282 -15.09 -9.07 18.95
N LEU A 283 -13.76 -9.15 18.86
CA LEU A 283 -12.96 -9.99 19.75
C LEU A 283 -12.99 -9.52 21.22
N SER A 284 -12.94 -8.21 21.47
CA SER A 284 -13.00 -7.67 22.84
C SER A 284 -14.37 -7.87 23.51
N SER A 285 -15.46 -7.96 22.72
CA SER A 285 -16.80 -8.30 23.21
C SER A 285 -17.07 -9.81 23.29
N GLY A 286 -16.07 -10.67 23.01
CA GLY A 286 -16.24 -12.13 22.98
C GLY A 286 -17.04 -12.66 21.79
N SER A 287 -17.32 -11.82 20.78
CA SER A 287 -18.09 -12.21 19.61
C SER A 287 -17.27 -13.05 18.63
N ASP A 288 -17.91 -14.02 17.96
CA ASP A 288 -17.27 -14.76 16.86
C ASP A 288 -17.12 -13.88 15.62
N ILE A 289 -15.88 -13.53 15.28
CA ILE A 289 -15.56 -12.73 14.09
C ILE A 289 -15.47 -13.57 12.81
N THR A 290 -15.64 -14.88 12.89
CA THR A 290 -15.56 -15.81 11.75
C THR A 290 -16.55 -15.47 10.61
N PRO A 291 -17.83 -15.17 10.87
CA PRO A 291 -18.77 -14.78 9.82
C PRO A 291 -18.34 -13.49 9.11
N LEU A 292 -17.86 -12.51 9.87
CA LEU A 292 -17.35 -11.24 9.35
C LEU A 292 -16.12 -11.46 8.44
N ALA A 293 -15.15 -12.25 8.90
CA ALA A 293 -13.96 -12.57 8.11
C ALA A 293 -14.30 -13.31 6.81
N LYS A 294 -15.23 -14.27 6.86
CA LYS A 294 -15.72 -14.99 5.67
C LYS A 294 -16.42 -14.06 4.68
N MET A 295 -17.23 -13.12 5.17
CA MET A 295 -17.89 -12.11 4.34
C MET A 295 -16.85 -11.18 3.71
N ALA A 296 -15.92 -10.65 4.50
CA ALA A 296 -14.85 -9.80 4.05
C ALA A 296 -13.99 -10.46 2.97
N ALA A 297 -13.61 -11.73 3.18
CA ALA A 297 -12.86 -12.51 2.19
C ALA A 297 -13.60 -12.64 0.85
N ARG A 298 -14.91 -12.88 0.87
CA ARG A 298 -15.71 -12.97 -0.35
C ARG A 298 -15.81 -11.63 -1.06
N MET A 299 -16.10 -10.56 -0.32
CA MET A 299 -16.26 -9.22 -0.89
C MET A 299 -14.97 -8.69 -1.51
N LEU A 300 -13.82 -9.04 -0.96
CA LEU A 300 -12.53 -8.58 -1.46
C LEU A 300 -11.96 -9.51 -2.54
N LEU A 301 -11.85 -10.82 -2.25
CA LEU A 301 -11.07 -11.72 -3.11
C LEU A 301 -11.76 -12.02 -4.44
N ALA A 302 -13.11 -12.08 -4.50
CA ALA A 302 -13.78 -12.39 -5.75
C ALA A 302 -13.57 -11.32 -6.83
N PRO A 303 -13.90 -10.02 -6.61
CA PRO A 303 -13.67 -8.99 -7.62
C PRO A 303 -12.17 -8.76 -7.87
N LEU A 304 -11.33 -8.83 -6.82
CA LEU A 304 -9.89 -8.67 -6.95
C LEU A 304 -9.28 -9.77 -7.84
N GLY A 305 -9.70 -11.03 -7.65
CA GLY A 305 -9.23 -12.15 -8.44
C GLY A 305 -9.72 -12.09 -9.89
N VAL A 306 -10.99 -11.72 -10.12
CA VAL A 306 -11.54 -11.53 -11.48
C VAL A 306 -10.74 -10.47 -12.23
N GLY A 307 -10.53 -9.29 -11.61
CA GLY A 307 -9.74 -8.19 -12.21
C GLY A 307 -8.29 -8.58 -12.47
N ALA A 308 -7.63 -9.20 -11.48
CA ALA A 308 -6.24 -9.63 -11.58
C ALA A 308 -6.03 -10.65 -12.71
N VAL A 309 -6.89 -11.67 -12.80
CA VAL A 309 -6.80 -12.69 -13.85
C VAL A 309 -7.08 -12.08 -15.23
N THR A 310 -8.03 -11.15 -15.35
CA THR A 310 -8.29 -10.46 -16.62
C THR A 310 -7.08 -9.67 -17.08
N LEU A 311 -6.45 -8.89 -16.20
CA LEU A 311 -5.23 -8.13 -16.52
C LEU A 311 -4.06 -9.06 -16.85
N ALA A 312 -3.92 -10.19 -16.15
CA ALA A 312 -2.90 -11.20 -16.42
C ALA A 312 -3.09 -11.94 -17.75
N THR A 313 -4.32 -11.95 -18.31
CA THR A 313 -4.61 -12.57 -19.59
C THR A 313 -4.19 -11.68 -20.77
N PHE A 314 -4.29 -10.36 -20.63
CA PHE A 314 -3.98 -9.37 -21.66
C PHE A 314 -2.81 -8.44 -21.27
N PRO A 315 -1.66 -8.99 -20.81
CA PRO A 315 -0.62 -8.15 -20.22
C PRO A 315 0.07 -7.25 -21.24
N GLY A 316 0.31 -7.73 -22.46
CA GLY A 316 0.93 -6.95 -23.53
C GLY A 316 0.01 -5.80 -23.97
N GLU A 317 -1.23 -6.11 -24.26
CA GLU A 317 -2.24 -5.15 -24.72
C GLU A 317 -2.48 -4.04 -23.68
N VAL A 318 -2.44 -4.37 -22.40
CA VAL A 318 -2.58 -3.37 -21.31
C VAL A 318 -1.33 -2.49 -21.22
N LEU A 319 -0.14 -3.07 -21.33
CA LEU A 319 1.10 -2.29 -21.31
C LEU A 319 1.24 -1.42 -22.55
N ASP A 320 0.92 -1.93 -23.75
CA ASP A 320 0.93 -1.16 -25.01
C ASP A 320 -0.08 0.02 -25.00
N LEU A 321 -1.22 -0.13 -24.30
CA LEU A 321 -2.16 0.96 -24.09
C LEU A 321 -1.60 2.07 -23.19
N LEU A 322 -0.77 1.70 -22.22
CA LEU A 322 -0.30 2.61 -21.18
C LEU A 322 1.08 3.20 -21.47
N TYR A 323 1.96 2.45 -22.08
CA TYR A 323 3.36 2.82 -22.29
C TYR A 323 3.72 2.80 -23.77
N ILE A 324 4.59 3.73 -24.18
CA ILE A 324 4.97 3.91 -25.60
C ILE A 324 5.75 2.70 -26.11
N SER A 325 6.61 2.13 -25.28
CA SER A 325 7.44 0.95 -25.63
C SER A 325 7.61 0.10 -24.37
N PRO A 326 6.78 -0.92 -24.17
CA PRO A 326 7.03 -1.86 -23.09
C PRO A 326 8.36 -2.60 -23.33
N GLY A 327 9.26 -2.52 -22.34
CA GLY A 327 10.59 -3.10 -22.46
C GLY A 327 10.61 -4.62 -22.34
N ALA A 328 11.80 -5.20 -22.60
CA ALA A 328 11.99 -6.64 -22.52
C ALA A 328 11.64 -7.20 -21.14
N GLY A 329 10.81 -8.23 -21.07
CA GLY A 329 10.36 -8.89 -19.85
C GLY A 329 9.27 -8.16 -19.08
N ALA A 330 8.86 -6.93 -19.48
CA ALA A 330 7.79 -6.17 -18.82
C ALA A 330 6.44 -6.92 -18.84
N VAL A 331 6.11 -7.55 -19.96
CA VAL A 331 4.87 -8.32 -20.15
C VAL A 331 4.79 -9.51 -19.18
N ASP A 332 5.87 -10.27 -19.05
CA ASP A 332 5.90 -11.44 -18.16
C ASP A 332 5.92 -11.02 -16.68
N SER A 333 6.67 -9.97 -16.35
CA SER A 333 6.68 -9.39 -15.02
C SER A 333 5.30 -8.87 -14.62
N PHE A 334 4.62 -8.15 -15.52
CA PHE A 334 3.27 -7.64 -15.27
C PHE A 334 2.27 -8.78 -15.05
N ARG A 335 2.31 -9.82 -15.88
CA ARG A 335 1.46 -11.01 -15.71
C ARG A 335 1.63 -11.65 -14.32
N LEU A 336 2.86 -11.87 -13.88
CA LEU A 336 3.18 -12.46 -12.58
C LEU A 336 2.74 -11.54 -11.42
N LEU A 337 2.98 -10.24 -11.54
CA LEU A 337 2.54 -9.25 -10.56
C LEU A 337 1.01 -9.20 -10.43
N MET A 338 0.27 -9.33 -11.54
CA MET A 338 -1.19 -9.38 -11.48
C MET A 338 -1.69 -10.62 -10.72
N PHE A 339 -1.09 -11.81 -10.94
CA PHE A 339 -1.40 -12.98 -10.12
C PHE A 339 -1.05 -12.79 -8.64
N THR A 340 -0.04 -11.99 -8.32
CA THR A 340 0.39 -11.69 -6.94
C THR A 340 -0.66 -10.88 -6.16
N ILE A 341 -1.56 -10.16 -6.82
CA ILE A 341 -2.62 -9.38 -6.16
C ILE A 341 -3.55 -10.28 -5.32
N VAL A 342 -3.80 -11.51 -5.76
CA VAL A 342 -4.68 -12.45 -5.04
C VAL A 342 -4.09 -12.84 -3.66
N PRO A 343 -2.85 -13.36 -3.56
CA PRO A 343 -2.24 -13.63 -2.26
C PRO A 343 -2.10 -12.38 -1.40
N VAL A 344 -1.85 -11.19 -1.97
CA VAL A 344 -1.86 -9.93 -1.24
C VAL A 344 -3.21 -9.67 -0.58
N GLY A 345 -4.33 -9.86 -1.31
CA GLY A 345 -5.67 -9.76 -0.75
C GLY A 345 -5.90 -10.73 0.42
N VAL A 346 -5.42 -11.95 0.30
CA VAL A 346 -5.47 -12.97 1.37
C VAL A 346 -4.67 -12.51 2.59
N ILE A 347 -3.43 -12.02 2.39
CA ILE A 347 -2.58 -11.52 3.48
C ILE A 347 -3.31 -10.43 4.26
N TYR A 348 -3.87 -9.41 3.59
CA TYR A 348 -4.52 -8.29 4.29
C TYR A 348 -5.72 -8.72 5.13
N ILE A 349 -6.46 -9.76 4.76
CA ILE A 349 -7.55 -10.29 5.58
C ILE A 349 -7.00 -11.02 6.81
N TYR A 350 -6.11 -11.99 6.60
CA TYR A 350 -5.66 -12.87 7.68
C TYR A 350 -4.63 -12.20 8.61
N SER A 351 -3.77 -11.32 8.10
CA SER A 351 -2.87 -10.52 8.94
C SER A 351 -3.65 -9.53 9.81
N THR A 352 -4.75 -8.93 9.29
CA THR A 352 -5.64 -8.08 10.08
C THR A 352 -6.29 -8.85 11.22
N MET A 353 -6.69 -10.11 10.99
CA MET A 353 -7.22 -10.97 12.05
C MET A 353 -6.17 -11.27 13.13
N LEU A 354 -4.93 -11.61 12.75
CA LEU A 354 -3.84 -11.83 13.69
C LEU A 354 -3.51 -10.57 14.47
N THR A 355 -3.55 -9.41 13.83
CA THR A 355 -3.33 -8.11 14.47
C THR A 355 -4.46 -7.78 15.46
N ALA A 356 -5.72 -7.98 15.09
CA ALA A 356 -6.88 -7.78 15.95
C ALA A 356 -6.85 -8.69 17.20
N ALA A 357 -6.33 -9.91 17.05
CA ALA A 357 -6.15 -10.89 18.12
C ALA A 357 -4.85 -10.71 18.92
N TRP A 358 -4.10 -9.63 18.71
CA TRP A 358 -2.80 -9.37 19.39
C TRP A 358 -1.75 -10.48 19.19
N LYS A 359 -1.83 -11.24 18.08
CA LYS A 359 -0.87 -12.30 17.72
C LYS A 359 0.32 -11.75 16.91
N LEU A 360 0.82 -10.55 17.27
CA LEU A 360 1.89 -9.85 16.55
C LEU A 360 3.18 -10.64 16.45
N ARG A 361 3.51 -11.45 17.47
CA ARG A 361 4.70 -12.32 17.44
C ARG A 361 4.64 -13.34 16.30
N ILE A 362 3.48 -13.97 16.10
CA ILE A 362 3.28 -14.94 15.01
C ILE A 362 3.37 -14.23 13.66
N LEU A 363 2.70 -13.09 13.52
CA LEU A 363 2.75 -12.28 12.30
C LEU A 363 4.18 -11.81 12.02
N GLY A 364 4.92 -11.38 13.05
CA GLY A 364 6.32 -10.97 12.93
C GLY A 364 7.22 -12.09 12.40
N ILE A 365 7.08 -13.31 12.92
CA ILE A 365 7.85 -14.48 12.44
C ILE A 365 7.52 -14.76 10.96
N ILE A 366 6.24 -14.75 10.59
CA ILE A 366 5.80 -15.01 9.21
C ILE A 366 6.37 -13.95 8.26
N THR A 367 6.26 -12.67 8.61
CA THR A 367 6.72 -11.56 7.75
C THR A 367 8.24 -11.50 7.65
N LEU A 368 8.97 -11.73 8.74
CA LEU A 368 10.44 -11.80 8.73
C LEU A 368 10.95 -12.99 7.91
N SER A 369 10.33 -14.17 8.06
CA SER A 369 10.66 -15.33 7.22
C SER A 369 10.37 -15.07 5.75
N GLY A 370 9.23 -14.40 5.45
CA GLY A 370 8.87 -13.97 4.10
C GLY A 370 9.89 -12.99 3.53
N MET A 371 10.35 -12.01 4.31
CA MET A 371 11.40 -11.06 3.91
C MET A 371 12.71 -11.77 3.56
N LEU A 372 13.19 -12.64 4.42
CA LEU A 372 14.43 -13.39 4.19
C LEU A 372 14.32 -14.25 2.92
N LEU A 373 13.21 -14.97 2.77
CA LEU A 373 12.96 -15.76 1.57
C LEU A 373 12.91 -14.90 0.31
N ASN A 374 12.24 -13.74 0.35
CA ASN A 374 12.16 -12.81 -0.77
C ASN A 374 13.55 -12.32 -1.20
N VAL A 375 14.39 -11.90 -0.24
CA VAL A 375 15.76 -11.45 -0.54
C VAL A 375 16.57 -12.58 -1.18
N VAL A 376 16.55 -13.78 -0.61
CA VAL A 376 17.29 -14.94 -1.14
C VAL A 376 16.82 -15.32 -2.54
N LEU A 377 15.50 -15.39 -2.76
CA LEU A 377 14.97 -15.72 -4.08
C LEU A 377 15.29 -14.64 -5.12
N ASN A 378 15.24 -13.37 -4.76
CA ASN A 378 15.63 -12.28 -5.66
C ASN A 378 17.10 -12.36 -6.07
N LEU A 379 18.01 -12.63 -5.13
CA LEU A 379 19.44 -12.80 -5.42
C LEU A 379 19.72 -13.97 -6.39
N VAL A 380 18.85 -14.98 -6.41
CA VAL A 380 18.98 -16.13 -7.30
C VAL A 380 18.22 -15.90 -8.62
N LEU A 381 16.97 -15.47 -8.57
CA LEU A 381 16.09 -15.44 -9.74
C LEU A 381 16.27 -14.20 -10.61
N ILE A 382 16.68 -13.04 -10.04
CA ILE A 382 16.92 -11.83 -10.85
C ILE A 382 18.08 -12.06 -11.84
N PRO A 383 19.27 -12.56 -11.45
CA PRO A 383 20.34 -12.83 -12.40
C PRO A 383 19.96 -13.87 -13.49
N TRP A 384 19.03 -14.77 -13.18
CA TRP A 384 18.64 -15.87 -14.06
C TRP A 384 17.50 -15.51 -15.03
N LEU A 385 16.47 -14.83 -14.53
CA LEU A 385 15.23 -14.53 -15.25
C LEU A 385 15.00 -13.04 -15.48
N GLY A 386 15.98 -12.20 -15.13
CA GLY A 386 15.83 -10.75 -15.23
C GLY A 386 14.68 -10.22 -14.33
N ILE A 387 13.96 -9.23 -14.84
CA ILE A 387 12.87 -8.60 -14.11
C ILE A 387 11.67 -9.55 -13.86
N ALA A 388 11.49 -10.57 -14.72
CA ALA A 388 10.49 -11.62 -14.48
C ALA A 388 10.85 -12.47 -13.25
N GLY A 389 12.15 -12.60 -12.92
CA GLY A 389 12.63 -13.25 -11.70
C GLY A 389 12.16 -12.53 -10.44
N ALA A 390 12.20 -11.19 -10.41
CA ALA A 390 11.69 -10.40 -9.31
C ALA A 390 10.17 -10.58 -9.14
N ALA A 391 9.41 -10.54 -10.22
CA ALA A 391 7.96 -10.75 -10.19
C ALA A 391 7.59 -12.19 -9.75
N CYS A 392 8.37 -13.19 -10.18
CA CYS A 392 8.23 -14.58 -9.73
C CYS A 392 8.51 -14.70 -8.23
N THR A 393 9.58 -14.07 -7.75
CA THR A 393 9.91 -13.99 -6.31
C THR A 393 8.76 -13.38 -5.52
N ALA A 394 8.20 -12.26 -5.99
CA ALA A 394 7.05 -11.62 -5.34
C ALA A 394 5.86 -12.58 -5.26
N LEU A 395 5.51 -13.26 -6.36
CA LEU A 395 4.40 -14.23 -6.39
C LEU A 395 4.62 -15.39 -5.41
N ILE A 396 5.80 -16.00 -5.41
CA ILE A 396 6.13 -17.12 -4.52
C ILE A 396 6.07 -16.66 -3.06
N THR A 397 6.76 -15.59 -2.73
CA THR A 397 6.85 -15.07 -1.35
C THR A 397 5.47 -14.67 -0.81
N GLN A 398 4.70 -13.89 -1.57
CA GLN A 398 3.38 -13.45 -1.16
C GLN A 398 2.41 -14.63 -0.99
N THR A 399 2.52 -15.65 -1.86
CA THR A 399 1.71 -16.86 -1.75
C THR A 399 2.05 -17.65 -0.49
N LEU A 400 3.34 -17.83 -0.19
CA LEU A 400 3.77 -18.54 1.03
C LEU A 400 3.39 -17.78 2.30
N VAL A 401 3.55 -16.47 2.33
CA VAL A 401 3.11 -15.61 3.45
C VAL A 401 1.59 -15.69 3.63
N ALA A 402 0.81 -15.66 2.54
CA ALA A 402 -0.64 -15.81 2.57
C ALA A 402 -1.05 -17.16 3.18
N VAL A 403 -0.43 -18.26 2.74
CA VAL A 403 -0.67 -19.60 3.26
C VAL A 403 -0.29 -19.69 4.73
N ALA A 404 0.87 -19.14 5.13
CA ALA A 404 1.30 -19.12 6.52
C ALA A 404 0.33 -18.33 7.42
N CYS A 405 -0.15 -17.16 6.99
CA CYS A 405 -1.17 -16.39 7.71
C CYS A 405 -2.49 -17.18 7.84
N MET A 406 -2.94 -17.85 6.77
CA MET A 406 -4.14 -18.71 6.83
C MET A 406 -3.97 -19.86 7.83
N ILE A 407 -2.82 -20.53 7.82
CA ILE A 407 -2.52 -21.63 8.77
C ILE A 407 -2.48 -21.10 10.19
N ALA A 408 -1.80 -19.97 10.43
CA ALA A 408 -1.71 -19.35 11.73
C ALA A 408 -3.08 -19.00 12.31
N VAL A 409 -3.95 -18.39 11.50
CA VAL A 409 -5.33 -18.07 11.92
C VAL A 409 -6.13 -19.35 12.21
N ARG A 410 -6.02 -20.39 11.38
CA ARG A 410 -6.71 -21.67 11.62
C ARG A 410 -6.27 -22.35 12.94
N LYS A 411 -4.99 -22.23 13.30
CA LYS A 411 -4.46 -22.82 14.55
C LYS A 411 -4.85 -22.01 15.79
N THR A 412 -5.05 -20.70 15.62
CA THR A 412 -5.30 -19.78 16.77
C THR A 412 -6.76 -19.40 16.93
N MET A 413 -7.57 -19.57 15.89
CA MET A 413 -8.99 -19.20 15.86
C MET A 413 -9.78 -20.33 15.19
N THR A 414 -10.76 -20.89 15.88
CA THR A 414 -11.60 -21.98 15.39
C THR A 414 -12.61 -21.50 14.33
N GLY A 415 -12.86 -22.31 13.30
CA GLY A 415 -14.02 -22.13 12.42
C GLY A 415 -13.81 -21.40 11.09
N ILE A 416 -12.58 -20.99 10.73
CA ILE A 416 -12.31 -20.20 9.53
C ILE A 416 -11.86 -21.08 8.35
N ALA A 417 -12.52 -20.93 7.20
CA ALA A 417 -12.27 -21.53 5.89
C ALA A 417 -12.13 -23.07 5.82
N GLY A 418 -13.17 -23.73 5.33
CA GLY A 418 -13.10 -25.14 4.89
C GLY A 418 -12.21 -25.28 3.64
N LYS A 419 -11.46 -26.39 3.54
CA LYS A 419 -10.59 -26.73 2.40
C LYS A 419 -11.32 -26.65 1.05
N GLY A 420 -12.61 -27.01 1.00
CA GLY A 420 -13.43 -26.99 -0.22
C GLY A 420 -13.69 -25.59 -0.80
N ARG A 421 -13.63 -24.52 -0.01
CA ARG A 421 -13.82 -23.14 -0.54
C ARG A 421 -12.60 -22.62 -1.26
N ILE A 422 -11.41 -22.94 -0.77
CA ILE A 422 -10.16 -22.55 -1.44
C ILE A 422 -10.09 -23.23 -2.80
N PHE A 423 -10.40 -24.52 -2.87
CA PHE A 423 -10.46 -25.26 -4.13
C PHE A 423 -11.44 -24.63 -5.12
N LYS A 424 -12.67 -24.31 -4.68
CA LYS A 424 -13.66 -23.62 -5.52
C LYS A 424 -13.18 -22.28 -6.02
N TYR A 425 -12.45 -21.52 -5.18
CA TYR A 425 -11.90 -20.22 -5.57
C TYR A 425 -10.81 -20.37 -6.64
N ILE A 426 -9.87 -21.29 -6.45
CA ILE A 426 -8.83 -21.58 -7.44
C ILE A 426 -9.45 -22.06 -8.75
N MET A 427 -10.42 -22.98 -8.68
CA MET A 427 -11.15 -23.46 -9.84
C MET A 427 -11.86 -22.32 -10.60
N MET A 428 -12.50 -21.39 -9.88
CA MET A 428 -13.11 -20.22 -10.48
C MET A 428 -12.08 -19.36 -11.22
N LEU A 429 -10.94 -19.06 -10.61
CA LEU A 429 -9.88 -18.25 -11.24
C LEU A 429 -9.29 -18.97 -12.47
N SER A 430 -9.11 -20.29 -12.40
CA SER A 430 -8.63 -21.10 -13.53
C SER A 430 -9.62 -21.10 -14.69
N LEU A 431 -10.92 -21.20 -14.42
CA LEU A 431 -11.97 -21.12 -15.44
C LEU A 431 -12.02 -19.74 -16.09
N ILE A 432 -11.85 -18.66 -15.32
CA ILE A 432 -11.80 -17.29 -15.83
C ILE A 432 -10.57 -17.12 -16.75
N PHE A 433 -9.41 -17.62 -16.32
CA PHE A 433 -8.20 -17.56 -17.13
C PHE A 433 -8.35 -18.35 -18.45
N LEU A 434 -8.90 -19.56 -18.37
CA LEU A 434 -9.17 -20.38 -19.55
C LEU A 434 -10.15 -19.69 -20.51
N ALA A 435 -11.22 -19.11 -19.98
CA ALA A 435 -12.18 -18.36 -20.79
C ALA A 435 -11.50 -17.19 -21.54
N GLY A 436 -10.67 -16.41 -20.85
CA GLY A 436 -9.92 -15.31 -21.46
C GLY A 436 -8.91 -15.81 -22.51
N TRP A 437 -8.23 -16.92 -22.24
CA TRP A 437 -7.30 -17.53 -23.18
C TRP A 437 -8.01 -18.02 -24.45
N ILE A 438 -9.23 -18.58 -24.34
CA ILE A 438 -10.06 -18.95 -25.48
C ILE A 438 -10.49 -17.69 -26.24
N LEU A 439 -11.02 -16.68 -25.54
CA LEU A 439 -11.48 -15.42 -26.14
C LEU A 439 -10.37 -14.73 -26.93
N ARG A 440 -9.12 -14.77 -26.43
CA ARG A 440 -7.96 -14.22 -27.14
C ARG A 440 -7.72 -14.88 -28.52
N ARG A 441 -8.16 -16.11 -28.72
CA ARG A 441 -8.01 -16.85 -30.00
C ARG A 441 -9.14 -16.61 -30.97
N THR A 442 -10.23 -15.96 -30.57
CA THR A 442 -11.41 -15.74 -31.43
C THR A 442 -11.26 -14.61 -32.42
N GLY A 443 -10.17 -13.82 -32.36
CA GLY A 443 -9.94 -12.69 -33.26
C GLY A 443 -10.75 -11.43 -32.95
N ILE A 444 -11.56 -11.42 -31.88
CA ILE A 444 -12.26 -10.22 -31.40
C ILE A 444 -11.26 -9.23 -30.77
N SER A 445 -11.64 -7.95 -30.72
CA SER A 445 -10.78 -6.95 -30.08
C SER A 445 -10.49 -7.32 -28.63
N TRP A 446 -9.26 -7.09 -28.17
CA TRP A 446 -8.85 -7.45 -26.81
C TRP A 446 -9.72 -6.78 -25.72
N MET A 447 -10.22 -5.55 -25.99
CA MET A 447 -11.11 -4.84 -25.05
C MET A 447 -12.46 -5.57 -24.93
N ALA A 448 -13.04 -6.04 -26.04
CA ALA A 448 -14.25 -6.84 -26.01
C ALA A 448 -14.03 -8.20 -25.33
N ALA A 449 -12.89 -8.85 -25.61
CA ALA A 449 -12.50 -10.09 -24.97
C ALA A 449 -12.34 -9.92 -23.44
N ALA A 450 -11.68 -8.84 -22.99
CA ALA A 450 -11.51 -8.51 -21.57
C ALA A 450 -12.86 -8.19 -20.91
N ALA A 451 -13.74 -7.46 -21.58
CA ALA A 451 -15.09 -7.17 -21.06
C ALA A 451 -15.93 -8.45 -20.91
N LEU A 452 -15.89 -9.35 -21.91
CA LEU A 452 -16.56 -10.65 -21.82
C LEU A 452 -15.96 -11.54 -20.72
N GLN A 453 -14.64 -11.52 -20.56
CA GLN A 453 -13.97 -12.27 -19.49
C GLN A 453 -14.36 -11.72 -18.10
N LEU A 454 -14.42 -10.40 -17.92
CA LEU A 454 -14.93 -9.78 -16.69
C LEU A 454 -16.38 -10.18 -16.41
N GLY A 455 -17.25 -10.13 -17.42
CA GLY A 455 -18.64 -10.58 -17.32
C GLY A 455 -18.76 -12.07 -16.94
N ALA A 456 -17.99 -12.93 -17.59
CA ALA A 456 -17.92 -14.35 -17.23
C ALA A 456 -17.40 -14.56 -15.79
N GLY A 457 -16.38 -13.78 -15.38
CA GLY A 457 -15.85 -13.81 -14.04
C GLY A 457 -16.88 -13.42 -12.97
N ILE A 458 -17.66 -12.38 -13.22
CA ILE A 458 -18.76 -11.97 -12.34
C ILE A 458 -19.83 -13.06 -12.28
N ALA A 459 -20.22 -13.63 -13.43
CA ALA A 459 -21.20 -14.72 -13.48
C ALA A 459 -20.73 -15.96 -12.70
N LEU A 460 -19.46 -16.35 -12.85
CA LEU A 460 -18.86 -17.46 -12.09
C LEU A 460 -18.79 -17.15 -10.60
N ALA A 461 -18.45 -15.90 -10.21
CA ALA A 461 -18.42 -15.49 -8.80
C ALA A 461 -19.81 -15.56 -8.15
N LEU A 462 -20.88 -15.24 -8.90
CA LEU A 462 -22.27 -15.41 -8.48
C LEU A 462 -22.66 -16.89 -8.39
N LEU A 463 -22.34 -17.68 -9.41
CA LEU A 463 -22.63 -19.12 -9.47
C LEU A 463 -21.98 -19.89 -8.32
N PHE A 464 -20.72 -19.61 -8.02
CA PHE A 464 -20.01 -20.21 -6.90
C PHE A 464 -20.37 -19.59 -5.52
N ARG A 465 -21.30 -18.64 -5.50
CA ARG A 465 -21.76 -17.92 -4.30
C ARG A 465 -20.62 -17.21 -3.54
N PHE A 466 -19.64 -16.67 -4.27
CA PHE A 466 -18.61 -15.81 -3.70
C PHE A 466 -19.09 -14.37 -3.50
N THR A 467 -20.15 -13.94 -4.17
CA THR A 467 -20.82 -12.66 -3.97
C THR A 467 -22.30 -12.92 -3.66
N GLU A 468 -22.72 -12.64 -2.44
CA GLU A 468 -24.13 -12.59 -2.05
C GLU A 468 -24.47 -11.14 -1.63
N PRO A 469 -24.60 -10.20 -2.60
CA PRO A 469 -24.71 -8.75 -2.29
C PRO A 469 -25.93 -8.43 -1.41
N LEU A 470 -27.04 -9.15 -1.56
CA LEU A 470 -28.29 -8.92 -0.80
C LEU A 470 -28.23 -9.43 0.65
N LYS A 471 -27.49 -10.50 0.94
CA LYS A 471 -27.31 -10.99 2.32
C LYS A 471 -26.32 -10.15 3.11
N SER A 472 -25.27 -9.65 2.46
CA SER A 472 -24.29 -8.77 3.11
C SER A 472 -24.90 -7.42 3.50
N LEU A 473 -25.79 -6.86 2.67
CA LEU A 473 -26.55 -5.65 3.01
C LEU A 473 -27.53 -5.89 4.18
N ARG A 474 -28.21 -7.04 4.25
CA ARG A 474 -29.09 -7.37 5.37
C ARG A 474 -28.35 -7.53 6.69
N LEU A 475 -27.18 -8.16 6.70
CA LEU A 475 -26.36 -8.29 7.93
C LEU A 475 -25.90 -6.94 8.49
N ILE A 476 -25.65 -5.96 7.62
CA ILE A 476 -25.31 -4.59 8.04
C ILE A 476 -26.53 -3.86 8.62
N THR A 477 -27.72 -4.08 8.04
CA THR A 477 -28.98 -3.48 8.52
C THR A 477 -29.54 -4.16 9.77
N ASP A 478 -29.37 -5.47 9.94
CA ASP A 478 -29.89 -6.22 11.10
C ASP A 478 -29.02 -6.02 12.35
N GLN A 479 -27.73 -5.80 12.23
CA GLN A 479 -26.89 -5.37 13.38
C GLN A 479 -27.29 -3.97 13.90
N ASP A 480 -27.77 -3.08 13.03
CA ASP A 480 -28.31 -1.77 13.43
C ASP A 480 -29.66 -1.88 14.17
N SER A 481 -30.45 -2.93 13.89
CA SER A 481 -31.73 -3.16 14.54
C SER A 481 -31.59 -3.79 15.95
N SER A 482 -30.65 -4.72 16.13
CA SER A 482 -30.37 -5.34 17.43
C SER A 482 -29.75 -4.38 18.45
N HIS A 483 -28.91 -3.43 18.00
CA HIS A 483 -28.40 -2.36 18.86
C HIS A 483 -29.45 -1.29 19.21
N ARG A 484 -30.55 -1.18 18.45
CA ARG A 484 -31.66 -0.28 18.78
C ARG A 484 -32.60 -0.87 19.81
N SER A 485 -32.72 -2.18 19.94
CA SER A 485 -33.54 -2.83 20.97
C SER A 485 -32.83 -2.82 22.32
N GLN A 486 -31.52 -3.04 22.38
CA GLN A 486 -30.72 -3.00 23.61
C GLN A 486 -30.47 -1.58 24.18
N ALA A 487 -30.71 -0.53 23.40
CA ALA A 487 -30.58 0.87 23.86
C ALA A 487 -31.94 1.48 24.31
N LYS A 488 -33.01 0.68 24.31
CA LYS A 488 -34.37 1.10 24.76
C LYS A 488 -34.82 0.41 26.03
N ASP A 489 -34.11 -0.59 26.51
CA ASP A 489 -34.19 -1.23 27.80
C ASP A 489 -33.09 -0.69 28.74
#